data_9d49425d463cd1a7ae31b63f1a0de2fb
#
_entry.id   9d49425d463cd1a7ae31b63f1a0de2fb
#
_cell.length_a   1.000
_cell.length_b   1.000
_cell.length_c   1.000
_cell.angle_alpha   90.00
_cell.angle_beta   90.00
_cell.angle_gamma   90.00
#
_symmetry.space_group_name_H-M   'P 1'
#
loop_
_entity.id
_entity.type
_entity.pdbx_description
1 polymer ?
#
loop_
_entity_poly.entity_id
_entity_poly.type
_entity_poly.pdbx_seq_one_letter_code
_entity_poly.pdbx_strand_id
1 'polypeptide(L)'
;DAQMRDDAFWNQYRQVELTKSEGSMDKFIHRIENIKGMKYVIFGLKALFENSIETSTPNYIDICPVNTILSHNYVDGWRSRLSLKTTANLSKHFFLSGYYGRGWGSHQNYYNAEFTYSINPKKYLPHEFPRRTMSIQIARDVCSPGDRFMDTDKDNFMVAFKWAETNKMMYYNRQQVTFDYETDWGLKLTLNGKVEENESCGAMTFRTLDGPVPTEFRRTGNGDFLRTTEITGRLRYAPGETYINNKLRRRVINLDAPVFSVAHTMGFNGILGGDYNYNYTELSIYKRFWLSSWGKFDVSIKGGIQWSQVPYPLLIHPAANQSYIIAPETFNLINTMEFLNDRFASLRLSWDLNGKIFNRLPLIKKLHWREYIGVRMLWGSLTDKNNPNLEQNRGNSRLMYFPEGSHVMDPNRPYAELVLGIHNIFKIWHVEYVRRLSYNDLPTSPKWGMRYVIAFSF
;
A
#
# COMPACT_ATOMS: atom_id res chain seq x y z
N ASP A 1 7.28 18.94 -28.01
CA ASP A 1 7.87 20.02 -28.83
C ASP A 1 7.97 21.37 -28.09
N ALA A 2 7.17 21.63 -27.06
CA ALA A 2 7.25 22.87 -26.27
C ALA A 2 8.61 23.01 -25.52
N GLN A 3 9.21 21.93 -25.10
CA GLN A 3 10.51 21.90 -24.39
C GLN A 3 11.74 22.14 -25.31
N MET A 4 11.53 22.14 -26.62
CA MET A 4 12.59 22.40 -27.60
C MET A 4 12.60 23.84 -28.12
N ARG A 5 11.73 24.71 -27.62
CA ARG A 5 11.64 26.11 -28.03
C ARG A 5 12.49 26.98 -27.12
N ASP A 6 13.26 27.89 -27.72
CA ASP A 6 14.14 28.82 -27.00
C ASP A 6 13.39 29.98 -26.32
N ASP A 7 14.06 30.72 -25.47
CA ASP A 7 13.48 31.87 -24.77
C ASP A 7 13.03 32.98 -25.74
N ALA A 8 13.63 33.11 -26.89
CA ALA A 8 13.24 34.09 -27.93
C ALA A 8 11.86 33.76 -28.50
N PHE A 9 11.62 32.46 -28.74
CA PHE A 9 10.29 31.99 -29.15
C PHE A 9 9.23 32.28 -28.11
N TRP A 10 9.47 31.93 -26.85
CA TRP A 10 8.49 32.12 -25.76
C TRP A 10 8.21 33.61 -25.50
N ASN A 11 9.23 34.47 -25.56
CA ASN A 11 9.07 35.92 -25.39
C ASN A 11 8.16 36.54 -26.47
N GLN A 12 8.13 35.99 -27.68
CA GLN A 12 7.27 36.45 -28.74
C GLN A 12 5.77 36.09 -28.52
N TYR A 13 5.49 35.00 -27.83
CA TYR A 13 4.13 34.50 -27.57
C TYR A 13 3.60 34.81 -26.16
N ARG A 14 4.41 35.40 -25.28
CA ARG A 14 3.96 35.80 -23.94
C ARG A 14 3.02 37.02 -24.06
N GLN A 15 1.83 36.85 -23.44
CA GLN A 15 0.87 37.96 -23.32
C GLN A 15 1.19 38.94 -22.20
N VAL A 16 2.01 38.50 -21.23
CA VAL A 16 2.44 39.27 -20.05
C VAL A 16 3.95 39.15 -19.92
N GLU A 17 4.64 40.28 -19.74
CA GLU A 17 6.08 40.29 -19.49
C GLU A 17 6.43 39.58 -18.18
N LEU A 18 7.59 38.91 -18.16
CA LEU A 18 8.13 38.31 -16.94
C LEU A 18 8.33 39.37 -15.87
N THR A 19 7.85 39.08 -14.67
CA THR A 19 8.21 39.91 -13.52
C THR A 19 9.72 39.83 -13.23
N LYS A 20 10.27 40.83 -12.55
CA LYS A 20 11.71 40.82 -12.18
C LYS A 20 12.10 39.58 -11.37
N SER A 21 11.20 39.06 -10.56
CA SER A 21 11.42 37.82 -9.79
C SER A 21 11.46 36.57 -10.67
N GLU A 22 10.61 36.47 -11.69
CA GLU A 22 10.60 35.34 -12.63
C GLU A 22 11.83 35.36 -13.52
N GLY A 23 12.23 36.53 -14.06
CA GLY A 23 13.47 36.65 -14.84
C GLY A 23 14.74 36.43 -14.01
N SER A 24 14.71 36.69 -12.70
CA SER A 24 15.80 36.35 -11.79
C SER A 24 15.85 34.84 -11.48
N MET A 25 14.69 34.17 -11.44
CA MET A 25 14.58 32.75 -11.25
C MET A 25 15.19 31.96 -12.42
N ASP A 26 14.87 32.33 -13.66
CA ASP A 26 15.47 31.71 -14.86
C ASP A 26 16.99 31.85 -14.86
N LYS A 27 17.50 33.06 -14.60
CA LYS A 27 18.96 33.28 -14.47
C LYS A 27 19.59 32.48 -13.35
N PHE A 28 18.87 32.28 -12.24
CA PHE A 28 19.32 31.48 -11.11
C PHE A 28 19.35 29.98 -11.47
N ILE A 29 18.35 29.46 -12.15
CA ILE A 29 18.28 28.08 -12.63
C ILE A 29 19.45 27.82 -13.61
N HIS A 30 19.63 28.64 -14.65
CA HIS A 30 20.74 28.51 -15.59
C HIS A 30 22.11 28.58 -14.90
N ARG A 31 22.27 29.45 -13.89
CA ARG A 31 23.51 29.52 -13.11
C ARG A 31 23.76 28.23 -12.33
N ILE A 32 22.73 27.64 -11.71
CA ILE A 32 22.82 26.36 -10.98
C ILE A 32 23.19 25.23 -11.94
N GLU A 33 22.51 25.13 -13.09
CA GLU A 33 22.78 24.08 -14.09
C GLU A 33 24.21 24.09 -14.60
N ASN A 34 24.84 25.27 -14.69
CA ASN A 34 26.21 25.45 -15.15
C ASN A 34 27.28 25.21 -14.07
N ILE A 35 26.93 25.00 -12.80
CA ILE A 35 27.88 24.63 -11.76
C ILE A 35 28.43 23.23 -12.02
N LYS A 36 29.74 23.08 -12.04
CA LYS A 36 30.42 21.80 -12.24
C LYS A 36 29.93 20.76 -11.21
N GLY A 37 29.40 19.66 -11.69
CA GLY A 37 28.85 18.60 -10.84
C GLY A 37 27.35 18.75 -10.48
N MET A 38 26.73 19.92 -10.67
CA MET A 38 25.32 20.16 -10.33
C MET A 38 24.37 19.25 -11.14
N LYS A 39 24.72 18.89 -12.37
CA LYS A 39 23.97 17.93 -13.19
C LYS A 39 23.73 16.58 -12.47
N TYR A 40 24.69 16.12 -11.67
CA TYR A 40 24.56 14.88 -10.91
C TYR A 40 23.66 15.07 -9.71
N VAL A 41 23.68 16.25 -9.07
CA VAL A 41 22.77 16.60 -7.97
C VAL A 41 21.35 16.69 -8.49
N ILE A 42 21.12 17.40 -9.61
CA ILE A 42 19.82 17.53 -10.26
C ILE A 42 19.30 16.14 -10.69
N PHE A 43 20.16 15.30 -11.28
CA PHE A 43 19.81 13.93 -11.64
C PHE A 43 19.40 13.11 -10.40
N GLY A 44 20.17 13.19 -9.31
CA GLY A 44 19.84 12.49 -8.06
C GLY A 44 18.53 12.97 -7.44
N LEU A 45 18.30 14.28 -7.39
CA LEU A 45 17.05 14.87 -6.92
C LEU A 45 15.87 14.45 -7.81
N LYS A 46 16.03 14.53 -9.14
CA LYS A 46 15.01 14.06 -10.09
C LYS A 46 14.67 12.60 -9.87
N ALA A 47 15.68 11.73 -9.75
CA ALA A 47 15.49 10.31 -9.49
C ALA A 47 14.75 10.03 -8.16
N LEU A 48 15.03 10.81 -7.11
CA LEU A 48 14.35 10.69 -5.82
C LEU A 48 12.91 11.18 -5.87
N PHE A 49 12.64 12.35 -6.49
CA PHE A 49 11.29 12.92 -6.56
C PHE A 49 10.37 12.14 -7.52
N GLU A 50 10.86 11.80 -8.70
CA GLU A 50 10.12 11.00 -9.68
C GLU A 50 10.07 9.52 -9.29
N ASN A 51 10.96 9.11 -8.39
CA ASN A 51 11.17 7.72 -7.98
C ASN A 51 11.41 6.78 -9.17
N SER A 52 12.05 7.30 -10.21
CA SER A 52 12.30 6.63 -11.48
C SER A 52 13.52 7.22 -12.18
N ILE A 53 14.29 6.37 -12.86
CA ILE A 53 15.42 6.76 -13.70
C ILE A 53 15.12 6.30 -15.13
N GLU A 54 15.10 7.24 -16.07
CA GLU A 54 15.01 6.97 -17.50
C GLU A 54 16.35 6.46 -18.03
N THR A 55 16.32 5.40 -18.84
CA THR A 55 17.54 4.78 -19.36
C THR A 55 17.98 5.30 -20.73
N SER A 56 17.06 5.93 -21.49
CA SER A 56 17.32 6.37 -22.86
C SER A 56 16.39 7.53 -23.26
N THR A 57 16.69 8.16 -24.41
CA THR A 57 15.81 9.15 -25.04
C THR A 57 15.61 8.78 -26.52
N PRO A 58 14.39 8.37 -26.97
CA PRO A 58 13.18 8.22 -26.17
C PRO A 58 13.33 7.11 -25.11
N ASN A 59 12.60 7.25 -24.00
CA ASN A 59 12.71 6.34 -22.88
C ASN A 59 11.91 5.03 -23.13
N TYR A 60 12.61 3.92 -23.27
CA TYR A 60 12.02 2.58 -23.49
C TYR A 60 11.86 1.78 -22.19
N ILE A 61 12.77 2.00 -21.22
CA ILE A 61 12.83 1.26 -19.96
C ILE A 61 13.10 2.23 -18.82
N ASP A 62 12.32 2.14 -17.77
CA ASP A 62 12.52 2.82 -16.49
C ASP A 62 13.18 1.90 -15.46
N ILE A 63 14.15 2.42 -14.70
CA ILE A 63 14.57 1.82 -13.42
C ILE A 63 13.67 2.42 -12.35
N CYS A 64 12.71 1.67 -11.87
CA CYS A 64 11.73 2.17 -10.90
C CYS A 64 11.01 1.04 -10.14
N PRO A 65 10.68 1.23 -8.86
CA PRO A 65 10.91 2.42 -8.03
C PRO A 65 12.34 2.49 -7.47
N VAL A 66 12.94 3.68 -7.45
CA VAL A 66 14.32 3.89 -6.97
C VAL A 66 14.44 3.71 -5.45
N ASN A 67 13.42 4.11 -4.70
CA ASN A 67 13.38 4.02 -3.24
C ASN A 67 13.25 2.58 -2.70
N THR A 68 13.21 1.57 -3.59
CA THR A 68 13.22 0.15 -3.24
C THR A 68 14.56 -0.54 -3.48
N ILE A 69 15.57 0.20 -3.97
CA ILE A 69 16.90 -0.36 -4.25
C ILE A 69 17.53 -0.94 -2.99
N LEU A 70 17.34 -0.28 -1.86
CA LEU A 70 17.82 -0.73 -0.55
C LEU A 70 16.68 -0.73 0.45
N SER A 71 16.51 -1.83 1.18
CA SER A 71 15.51 -1.97 2.24
C SER A 71 16.03 -2.87 3.36
N HIS A 72 15.26 -2.98 4.44
CA HIS A 72 15.58 -3.82 5.58
C HIS A 72 14.33 -4.52 6.08
N ASN A 73 14.43 -5.81 6.42
CA ASN A 73 13.38 -6.55 7.11
C ASN A 73 13.96 -7.56 8.11
N TYR A 74 13.11 -8.17 8.91
CA TYR A 74 13.51 -9.11 9.97
C TYR A 74 14.25 -10.34 9.43
N VAL A 75 13.79 -10.90 8.32
CA VAL A 75 14.34 -12.15 7.76
C VAL A 75 15.67 -11.90 7.03
N ASP A 76 15.68 -10.92 6.12
CA ASP A 76 16.82 -10.66 5.25
C ASP A 76 17.91 -9.81 5.90
N GLY A 77 17.59 -9.08 6.99
CA GLY A 77 18.39 -7.96 7.39
C GLY A 77 18.37 -6.90 6.28
N TRP A 78 19.52 -6.53 5.76
CA TRP A 78 19.61 -5.69 4.57
C TRP A 78 19.23 -6.45 3.31
N ARG A 79 18.56 -5.75 2.40
CA ARG A 79 18.08 -6.28 1.13
C ARG A 79 18.37 -5.26 0.04
N SER A 80 18.89 -5.73 -1.10
CA SER A 80 19.03 -4.95 -2.31
C SER A 80 18.10 -5.46 -3.41
N ARG A 81 17.57 -4.53 -4.24
CA ARG A 81 16.61 -4.84 -5.29
C ARG A 81 16.84 -3.95 -6.51
N LEU A 82 16.81 -4.53 -7.69
CA LEU A 82 16.78 -3.82 -8.96
C LEU A 82 15.44 -4.08 -9.65
N SER A 83 14.72 -3.00 -9.95
CA SER A 83 13.41 -3.07 -10.59
C SER A 83 13.44 -2.36 -11.94
N LEU A 84 12.84 -2.99 -12.94
CA LEU A 84 12.77 -2.50 -14.32
C LEU A 84 11.33 -2.52 -14.81
N LYS A 85 10.99 -1.58 -15.70
CA LYS A 85 9.67 -1.47 -16.29
C LYS A 85 9.76 -0.91 -17.71
N THR A 86 9.11 -1.55 -18.67
CA THR A 86 9.01 -1.01 -20.03
C THR A 86 7.95 0.08 -20.11
N THR A 87 8.11 0.98 -21.06
CA THR A 87 7.18 2.09 -21.33
C THR A 87 6.42 1.87 -22.65
N ALA A 88 5.41 2.69 -22.90
CA ALA A 88 4.67 2.68 -24.17
C ALA A 88 5.49 3.12 -25.39
N ASN A 89 6.69 3.67 -25.18
CA ASN A 89 7.62 3.94 -26.29
C ASN A 89 8.19 2.65 -26.89
N LEU A 90 8.31 1.58 -26.09
CA LEU A 90 8.71 0.28 -26.60
C LEU A 90 7.55 -0.43 -27.31
N SER A 91 6.38 -0.46 -26.66
CA SER A 91 5.15 -1.00 -27.22
C SER A 91 3.94 -0.36 -26.53
N LYS A 92 2.95 0.07 -27.31
CA LYS A 92 1.69 0.66 -26.79
C LYS A 92 0.75 -0.37 -26.16
N HIS A 93 0.98 -1.66 -26.42
CA HIS A 93 0.10 -2.76 -26.00
C HIS A 93 0.78 -3.77 -25.09
N PHE A 94 2.09 -3.96 -25.17
CA PHE A 94 2.82 -4.97 -24.43
C PHE A 94 3.75 -4.31 -23.42
N PHE A 95 3.64 -4.71 -22.18
CA PHE A 95 4.46 -4.18 -21.09
C PHE A 95 5.07 -5.33 -20.29
N LEU A 96 6.32 -5.14 -19.90
CA LEU A 96 7.04 -6.04 -19.01
C LEU A 96 7.52 -5.22 -17.83
N SER A 97 7.26 -5.71 -16.64
CA SER A 97 7.79 -5.13 -15.41
C SER A 97 8.26 -6.24 -14.48
N GLY A 98 9.26 -5.94 -13.66
CA GLY A 98 9.72 -6.92 -12.70
C GLY A 98 10.89 -6.41 -11.88
N TYR A 99 11.31 -7.25 -10.94
CA TYR A 99 12.51 -7.00 -10.15
C TYR A 99 13.24 -8.30 -9.82
N TYR A 100 14.52 -8.14 -9.52
CA TYR A 100 15.33 -9.13 -8.84
C TYR A 100 15.88 -8.51 -7.56
N GLY A 101 15.82 -9.26 -6.45
CA GLY A 101 16.29 -8.83 -5.14
C GLY A 101 17.11 -9.91 -4.44
N ARG A 102 17.99 -9.47 -3.56
CA ARG A 102 18.82 -10.32 -2.70
C ARG A 102 18.70 -9.93 -1.26
N GLY A 103 18.32 -10.88 -0.38
CA GLY A 103 18.40 -10.75 1.07
C GLY A 103 19.82 -11.14 1.53
N TRP A 104 20.51 -10.22 2.18
CA TRP A 104 21.92 -10.46 2.57
C TRP A 104 22.05 -11.30 3.82
N GLY A 105 21.09 -11.18 4.76
CA GLY A 105 21.07 -11.99 5.97
C GLY A 105 20.52 -13.40 5.78
N SER A 106 19.49 -13.55 4.94
CA SER A 106 18.87 -14.85 4.63
C SER A 106 19.58 -15.62 3.51
N HIS A 107 20.41 -14.93 2.73
CA HIS A 107 21.01 -15.42 1.49
C HIS A 107 19.99 -15.87 0.41
N GLN A 108 18.73 -15.45 0.53
CA GLN A 108 17.66 -15.79 -0.40
C GLN A 108 17.61 -14.80 -1.58
N ASN A 109 17.15 -15.34 -2.73
CA ASN A 109 16.93 -14.55 -3.93
C ASN A 109 15.42 -14.41 -4.16
N TYR A 110 15.02 -13.23 -4.57
CA TYR A 110 13.64 -12.84 -4.79
C TYR A 110 13.45 -12.30 -6.19
N TYR A 111 12.30 -12.54 -6.76
CA TYR A 111 11.98 -12.04 -8.09
C TYR A 111 10.48 -11.79 -8.24
N ASN A 112 10.18 -10.89 -9.14
CA ASN A 112 8.83 -10.65 -9.66
C ASN A 112 8.97 -10.38 -11.15
N ALA A 113 8.16 -11.00 -11.96
CA ALA A 113 8.03 -10.70 -13.38
C ALA A 113 6.55 -10.65 -13.72
N GLU A 114 6.13 -9.55 -14.33
CA GLU A 114 4.77 -9.32 -14.77
C GLU A 114 4.77 -8.92 -16.25
N PHE A 115 4.05 -9.68 -17.05
CA PHE A 115 3.75 -9.36 -18.42
C PHE A 115 2.32 -8.87 -18.53
N THR A 116 2.11 -7.69 -19.12
CA THR A 116 0.79 -7.07 -19.28
C THR A 116 0.51 -6.80 -20.75
N TYR A 117 -0.61 -7.30 -21.25
CA TYR A 117 -1.19 -6.93 -22.52
C TYR A 117 -2.31 -5.92 -22.30
N SER A 118 -2.26 -4.79 -23.01
CA SER A 118 -3.31 -3.77 -22.99
C SER A 118 -4.13 -3.82 -24.27
N ILE A 119 -5.44 -3.99 -24.13
CA ILE A 119 -6.38 -4.05 -25.24
C ILE A 119 -6.41 -2.70 -25.98
N ASN A 120 -6.37 -1.59 -25.24
CA ASN A 120 -6.31 -0.24 -25.79
C ASN A 120 -4.87 0.31 -25.74
N PRO A 121 -4.45 1.07 -26.78
CA PRO A 121 -3.11 1.64 -26.83
C PRO A 121 -2.88 2.62 -25.68
N LYS A 122 -1.72 2.54 -25.04
CA LYS A 122 -1.30 3.39 -23.93
C LYS A 122 -0.31 4.45 -24.39
N LYS A 123 -0.22 5.55 -23.62
CA LYS A 123 0.74 6.63 -23.89
C LYS A 123 2.05 6.44 -23.17
N TYR A 124 2.02 5.92 -21.94
CA TYR A 124 3.21 5.67 -21.12
C TYR A 124 3.11 4.40 -20.27
N LEU A 125 1.99 4.15 -19.59
CA LEU A 125 1.83 3.09 -18.59
C LEU A 125 0.68 2.14 -18.92
N PRO A 126 0.75 0.84 -18.57
CA PRO A 126 -0.31 -0.14 -18.82
C PRO A 126 -1.61 0.15 -18.06
N HIS A 127 -1.53 0.84 -16.93
CA HIS A 127 -2.68 1.11 -16.05
C HIS A 127 -3.31 2.52 -16.24
N GLU A 128 -2.98 3.20 -17.33
CA GLU A 128 -3.68 4.44 -17.73
C GLU A 128 -5.17 4.18 -17.96
N PHE A 129 -5.96 5.22 -17.68
CA PHE A 129 -7.41 5.18 -17.90
C PHE A 129 -7.79 5.22 -19.41
N PRO A 130 -8.79 4.46 -19.85
CA PRO A 130 -9.43 3.36 -19.17
C PRO A 130 -8.51 2.12 -19.14
N ARG A 131 -8.48 1.40 -18.00
CA ARG A 131 -7.67 0.20 -17.85
C ARG A 131 -8.40 -1.00 -18.45
N ARG A 132 -7.89 -1.53 -19.55
CA ARG A 132 -8.39 -2.74 -20.23
C ARG A 132 -7.19 -3.63 -20.51
N THR A 133 -6.82 -4.46 -19.53
CA THR A 133 -5.55 -5.19 -19.54
C THR A 133 -5.73 -6.62 -19.09
N MET A 134 -4.87 -7.50 -19.61
CA MET A 134 -4.66 -8.83 -19.09
C MET A 134 -3.20 -8.94 -18.68
N SER A 135 -2.93 -9.40 -17.44
CA SER A 135 -1.56 -9.57 -16.95
C SER A 135 -1.34 -10.98 -16.39
N ILE A 136 -0.12 -11.44 -16.55
CA ILE A 136 0.38 -12.69 -15.98
C ILE A 136 1.58 -12.33 -15.12
N GLN A 137 1.60 -12.79 -13.88
CA GLN A 137 2.64 -12.50 -12.92
C GLN A 137 3.17 -13.79 -12.29
N ILE A 138 4.48 -13.86 -12.14
CA ILE A 138 5.18 -14.83 -11.31
C ILE A 138 6.02 -14.08 -10.30
N ALA A 139 5.97 -14.50 -9.03
CA ALA A 139 6.71 -13.83 -7.97
C ALA A 139 7.15 -14.80 -6.89
N ARG A 140 8.36 -14.61 -6.38
CA ARG A 140 8.85 -15.23 -5.15
C ARG A 140 9.40 -14.14 -4.27
N ASP A 141 8.86 -14.00 -3.05
CA ASP A 141 9.30 -12.97 -2.14
C ASP A 141 8.96 -13.30 -0.68
N VAL A 142 9.34 -12.41 0.24
CA VAL A 142 9.02 -12.46 1.66
C VAL A 142 8.19 -11.23 2.05
N CYS A 143 7.18 -11.41 2.90
CA CYS A 143 6.37 -10.30 3.40
C CYS A 143 5.89 -10.53 4.84
N SER A 144 5.63 -9.44 5.55
CA SER A 144 4.76 -9.45 6.72
C SER A 144 3.30 -9.40 6.26
N PRO A 145 2.35 -10.08 6.94
CA PRO A 145 0.93 -9.98 6.59
C PRO A 145 0.39 -8.56 6.50
N GLY A 146 0.88 -7.63 7.34
CA GLY A 146 0.50 -6.21 7.30
C GLY A 146 0.93 -5.47 6.04
N ASP A 147 2.04 -5.87 5.43
CA ASP A 147 2.59 -5.23 4.22
C ASP A 147 1.65 -5.35 3.00
N ARG A 148 0.76 -6.37 3.00
CA ARG A 148 -0.21 -6.60 1.91
C ARG A 148 -1.29 -5.51 1.80
N PHE A 149 -1.48 -4.72 2.85
CA PHE A 149 -2.51 -3.69 2.94
C PHE A 149 -1.98 -2.27 2.73
N MET A 150 -0.68 -2.12 2.48
CA MET A 150 -0.06 -0.83 2.26
C MET A 150 -0.04 -0.47 0.77
N ASP A 151 -0.40 0.75 0.45
CA ASP A 151 -0.30 1.29 -0.92
C ASP A 151 1.15 1.47 -1.41
N THR A 152 2.06 1.63 -0.47
CA THR A 152 3.50 1.77 -0.72
C THR A 152 4.15 0.40 -0.84
N ASP A 153 5.12 0.27 -1.74
CA ASP A 153 5.90 -0.96 -1.85
C ASP A 153 6.57 -1.29 -0.49
N LYS A 154 6.48 -2.54 -0.06
CA LYS A 154 7.04 -3.03 1.21
C LYS A 154 8.56 -2.82 1.31
N ASP A 155 9.25 -2.82 0.16
CA ASP A 155 10.70 -2.61 0.06
C ASP A 155 11.08 -1.14 0.00
N ASN A 156 10.13 -0.20 0.09
CA ASN A 156 10.43 1.22 0.20
C ASN A 156 11.29 1.47 1.45
N PHE A 157 12.47 2.05 1.24
CA PHE A 157 13.45 2.35 2.28
C PHE A 157 12.82 3.04 3.51
N MET A 158 11.90 3.99 3.30
CA MET A 158 11.25 4.70 4.41
C MET A 158 10.29 3.80 5.20
N VAL A 159 9.63 2.84 4.55
CA VAL A 159 8.72 1.89 5.19
C VAL A 159 9.48 0.79 5.95
N ALA A 160 10.73 0.56 5.58
CA ALA A 160 11.61 -0.41 6.24
C ALA A 160 11.90 -0.03 7.71
N PHE A 161 11.84 1.27 8.06
CA PHE A 161 11.96 1.72 9.44
C PHE A 161 10.62 1.54 10.17
N LYS A 162 10.61 0.59 11.11
CA LYS A 162 9.42 0.21 11.88
C LYS A 162 9.65 0.52 13.36
N TRP A 163 8.56 0.90 14.05
CA TRP A 163 8.58 1.18 15.48
C TRP A 163 8.47 -0.09 16.35
N ALA A 164 8.08 -1.23 15.74
CA ALA A 164 8.02 -2.52 16.40
C ALA A 164 8.76 -3.58 15.58
N GLU A 165 9.24 -4.62 16.24
CA GLU A 165 9.82 -5.78 15.58
C GLU A 165 8.75 -6.54 14.80
N THR A 166 8.94 -6.70 13.49
CA THR A 166 8.04 -7.44 12.61
C THR A 166 8.57 -8.83 12.35
N ASN A 167 8.53 -9.67 13.39
CA ASN A 167 9.05 -11.03 13.35
C ASN A 167 8.07 -12.07 12.76
N LYS A 168 6.82 -11.70 12.52
CA LYS A 168 5.80 -12.54 11.89
C LYS A 168 5.83 -12.31 10.38
N MET A 169 6.53 -13.18 9.66
CA MET A 169 6.74 -13.07 8.22
C MET A 169 6.47 -14.40 7.52
N MET A 170 6.35 -14.37 6.21
CA MET A 170 6.21 -15.55 5.36
C MET A 170 6.87 -15.32 4.01
N TYR A 171 7.47 -16.36 3.46
CA TYR A 171 7.80 -16.44 2.05
C TYR A 171 6.53 -16.75 1.26
N TYR A 172 6.48 -16.29 0.01
CA TYR A 172 5.44 -16.68 -0.93
C TYR A 172 6.00 -16.95 -2.31
N ASN A 173 5.49 -18.01 -2.96
CA ASN A 173 5.61 -18.25 -4.39
C ASN A 173 4.23 -18.04 -5.00
N ARG A 174 4.11 -17.12 -5.94
CA ARG A 174 2.82 -16.69 -6.52
C ARG A 174 2.85 -16.80 -8.03
N GLN A 175 1.78 -17.35 -8.56
CA GLN A 175 1.43 -17.32 -9.98
C GLN A 175 0.03 -16.70 -10.07
N GLN A 176 -0.13 -15.67 -10.88
CA GLN A 176 -1.35 -14.89 -10.91
C GLN A 176 -1.68 -14.46 -12.34
N VAL A 177 -2.96 -14.55 -12.69
CA VAL A 177 -3.52 -13.99 -13.92
C VAL A 177 -4.57 -13.00 -13.54
N THR A 178 -4.48 -11.77 -14.07
CA THR A 178 -5.44 -10.70 -13.77
C THR A 178 -6.01 -10.15 -15.05
N PHE A 179 -7.32 -10.02 -15.11
CA PHE A 179 -8.05 -9.32 -16.16
C PHE A 179 -8.72 -8.09 -15.56
N ASP A 180 -8.42 -6.90 -16.08
CA ASP A 180 -9.04 -5.63 -15.72
C ASP A 180 -9.82 -5.08 -16.91
N TYR A 181 -11.07 -4.73 -16.69
CA TYR A 181 -11.89 -4.03 -17.66
C TYR A 181 -12.57 -2.82 -17.02
N GLU A 182 -12.19 -1.63 -17.47
CA GLU A 182 -12.68 -0.35 -16.99
C GLU A 182 -13.47 0.37 -18.08
N THR A 183 -14.66 0.81 -17.72
CA THR A 183 -15.55 1.59 -18.59
C THR A 183 -15.28 3.09 -18.45
N ASP A 184 -15.66 3.86 -19.44
CA ASP A 184 -15.48 5.32 -19.45
C ASP A 184 -16.38 6.05 -18.41
N TRP A 185 -17.43 5.38 -17.90
CA TRP A 185 -18.35 5.92 -16.90
C TRP A 185 -18.04 5.49 -15.45
N GLY A 186 -16.87 4.92 -15.22
CA GLY A 186 -16.32 4.68 -13.88
C GLY A 186 -16.61 3.31 -13.26
N LEU A 187 -17.13 2.33 -14.02
CA LEU A 187 -17.18 0.94 -13.57
C LEU A 187 -15.91 0.20 -13.96
N LYS A 188 -15.32 -0.53 -13.01
CA LYS A 188 -14.19 -1.42 -13.23
C LYS A 188 -14.49 -2.82 -12.72
N LEU A 189 -14.35 -3.80 -13.61
CA LEU A 189 -14.33 -5.22 -13.28
C LEU A 189 -12.87 -5.69 -13.21
N THR A 190 -12.51 -6.40 -12.15
CA THR A 190 -11.24 -7.13 -12.02
C THR A 190 -11.54 -8.59 -11.75
N LEU A 191 -11.01 -9.48 -12.58
CA LEU A 191 -11.00 -10.93 -12.35
C LEU A 191 -9.56 -11.35 -12.12
N ASN A 192 -9.32 -12.08 -11.05
CA ASN A 192 -7.99 -12.50 -10.65
C ASN A 192 -8.00 -13.99 -10.30
N GLY A 193 -7.20 -14.78 -10.99
CA GLY A 193 -6.88 -16.16 -10.64
C GLY A 193 -5.49 -16.23 -10.03
N LYS A 194 -5.33 -16.85 -8.88
CA LYS A 194 -4.06 -16.90 -8.15
C LYS A 194 -3.80 -18.29 -7.58
N VAL A 195 -2.59 -18.76 -7.77
CA VAL A 195 -2.02 -19.92 -7.08
C VAL A 195 -0.86 -19.40 -6.24
N GLU A 196 -0.88 -19.68 -4.95
CA GLU A 196 0.12 -19.19 -4.02
C GLU A 196 0.50 -20.27 -3.01
N GLU A 197 1.80 -20.49 -2.85
CA GLU A 197 2.38 -21.29 -1.79
C GLU A 197 3.06 -20.36 -0.82
N ASN A 198 2.68 -20.43 0.47
CA ASN A 198 3.26 -19.66 1.54
C ASN A 198 4.05 -20.58 2.48
N GLU A 199 5.24 -20.15 2.92
CA GLU A 199 6.04 -20.78 3.96
C GLU A 199 6.16 -19.83 5.15
N SER A 200 5.83 -20.29 6.36
CA SER A 200 5.96 -19.50 7.57
C SER A 200 7.42 -19.26 7.94
N CYS A 201 7.74 -18.10 8.51
CA CYS A 201 9.05 -17.79 9.05
C CYS A 201 8.97 -16.83 10.25
N GLY A 202 10.05 -16.74 11.01
CA GLY A 202 10.08 -15.97 12.25
C GLY A 202 9.13 -16.56 13.31
N ALA A 203 8.29 -15.70 13.87
CA ALA A 203 7.32 -16.08 14.90
C ALA A 203 5.96 -16.58 14.33
N MET A 204 5.93 -16.96 13.06
CA MET A 204 4.76 -17.61 12.45
C MET A 204 4.97 -19.12 12.31
N THR A 205 3.87 -19.89 12.38
CA THR A 205 3.84 -21.31 12.04
C THR A 205 2.52 -21.66 11.35
N PHE A 206 2.58 -22.56 10.37
CA PHE A 206 1.38 -23.11 9.70
C PHE A 206 1.04 -24.52 10.18
N ARG A 207 1.40 -24.86 11.42
CA ARG A 207 1.10 -26.16 12.02
C ARG A 207 -0.35 -26.24 12.44
N THR A 208 -0.99 -27.34 12.07
CA THR A 208 -2.39 -27.68 12.38
C THR A 208 -2.54 -28.21 13.81
N LEU A 209 -3.74 -28.14 14.36
CA LEU A 209 -4.03 -28.52 15.76
C LEU A 209 -3.98 -30.02 16.02
N ASP A 210 -3.93 -30.86 15.00
CA ASP A 210 -3.68 -32.31 15.11
C ASP A 210 -2.19 -32.64 15.21
N GLY A 211 -1.30 -31.67 14.92
CA GLY A 211 0.15 -31.77 15.05
C GLY A 211 0.67 -31.34 16.44
N PRO A 212 1.98 -31.50 16.70
CA PRO A 212 2.58 -31.03 17.92
C PRO A 212 2.54 -29.51 18.04
N VAL A 213 2.39 -29.01 19.26
CA VAL A 213 2.46 -27.56 19.54
C VAL A 213 3.81 -27.03 19.05
N PRO A 214 3.84 -25.90 18.32
CA PRO A 214 5.08 -25.29 17.85
C PRO A 214 5.92 -24.82 19.03
N THR A 215 7.17 -25.26 19.14
CA THR A 215 8.09 -24.87 20.20
C THR A 215 9.28 -24.07 19.72
N GLU A 216 9.60 -24.18 18.43
CA GLU A 216 10.75 -23.52 17.83
C GLU A 216 10.35 -22.82 16.54
N PHE A 217 10.87 -21.61 16.35
CA PHE A 217 10.68 -20.81 15.14
C PHE A 217 12.05 -20.48 14.55
N ARG A 218 12.14 -20.49 13.23
CA ARG A 218 13.34 -20.13 12.49
C ARG A 218 13.16 -18.77 11.85
N ARG A 219 14.22 -17.95 11.88
CA ARG A 219 14.21 -16.64 11.24
C ARG A 219 13.94 -16.74 9.74
N THR A 220 14.53 -17.70 9.06
CA THR A 220 14.42 -17.87 7.59
C THR A 220 13.26 -18.75 7.24
N GLY A 221 12.95 -19.84 7.53
CA GLY A 221 11.82 -20.67 7.14
C GLY A 221 11.59 -21.80 8.15
N ASN A 222 10.33 -22.08 8.44
CA ASN A 222 9.95 -23.09 9.43
C ASN A 222 9.64 -24.45 8.79
N GLY A 223 9.62 -24.52 7.45
CA GLY A 223 9.27 -25.74 6.70
C GLY A 223 7.78 -26.07 6.75
N ASP A 224 6.94 -25.13 7.20
CA ASP A 224 5.49 -25.29 7.23
C ASP A 224 4.89 -24.50 6.06
N PHE A 225 4.06 -25.17 5.27
CA PHE A 225 3.51 -24.64 4.03
C PHE A 225 2.00 -24.53 4.07
N LEU A 226 1.47 -23.52 3.38
CA LEU A 226 0.06 -23.32 3.09
C LEU A 226 -0.09 -22.99 1.62
N ARG A 227 -0.87 -23.78 0.88
CA ARG A 227 -1.14 -23.55 -0.54
C ARG A 227 -2.57 -23.09 -0.74
N THR A 228 -2.74 -22.09 -1.58
CA THR A 228 -4.06 -21.58 -1.96
C THR A 228 -4.19 -21.51 -3.47
N THR A 229 -5.33 -21.92 -3.97
CA THR A 229 -5.78 -21.67 -5.33
C THR A 229 -7.08 -20.92 -5.25
N GLU A 230 -7.12 -19.70 -5.77
CA GLU A 230 -8.28 -18.83 -5.59
C GLU A 230 -8.64 -18.05 -6.85
N ILE A 231 -9.92 -17.74 -6.97
CA ILE A 231 -10.46 -16.81 -7.96
C ILE A 231 -11.14 -15.68 -7.22
N THR A 232 -10.78 -14.45 -7.55
CA THR A 232 -11.38 -13.23 -6.98
C THR A 232 -12.04 -12.42 -8.08
N GLY A 233 -13.31 -12.12 -7.92
CA GLY A 233 -14.04 -11.12 -8.69
C GLY A 233 -14.19 -9.83 -7.90
N ARG A 234 -13.87 -8.67 -8.50
CA ARG A 234 -14.05 -7.35 -7.89
C ARG A 234 -14.76 -6.42 -8.85
N LEU A 235 -15.80 -5.76 -8.35
CA LEU A 235 -16.46 -4.65 -9.00
C LEU A 235 -16.15 -3.36 -8.24
N ARG A 236 -15.70 -2.32 -8.94
CA ARG A 236 -15.47 -0.99 -8.40
C ARG A 236 -16.23 0.03 -9.23
N TYR A 237 -17.06 0.82 -8.60
CA TYR A 237 -17.81 1.90 -9.22
C TYR A 237 -17.42 3.24 -8.62
N ALA A 238 -16.94 4.16 -9.45
CA ALA A 238 -16.48 5.49 -9.06
C ALA A 238 -16.85 6.52 -10.15
N PRO A 239 -18.12 6.95 -10.18
CA PRO A 239 -18.61 7.88 -11.20
C PRO A 239 -17.94 9.26 -11.06
N GLY A 240 -17.46 9.80 -12.17
CA GLY A 240 -16.88 11.13 -12.21
C GLY A 240 -15.43 11.22 -11.70
N GLU A 241 -14.75 10.12 -11.41
CA GLU A 241 -13.31 10.14 -11.13
C GLU A 241 -12.51 10.63 -12.34
N THR A 242 -11.54 11.50 -12.08
CA THR A 242 -10.56 11.98 -13.06
C THR A 242 -9.15 11.62 -12.60
N TYR A 243 -8.24 11.46 -13.55
CA TYR A 243 -6.93 10.87 -13.28
C TYR A 243 -5.80 11.67 -13.89
N ILE A 244 -4.64 11.63 -13.22
CA ILE A 244 -3.34 12.03 -13.75
C ILE A 244 -2.39 10.84 -13.69
N ASN A 245 -1.57 10.68 -14.71
CA ASN A 245 -0.53 9.66 -14.75
C ASN A 245 0.80 10.28 -14.37
N ASN A 246 1.51 9.65 -13.43
CA ASN A 246 2.94 9.88 -13.22
C ASN A 246 3.73 8.65 -13.72
N LYS A 247 5.06 8.67 -13.61
CA LYS A 247 5.91 7.57 -14.10
C LYS A 247 5.69 6.23 -13.40
N LEU A 248 5.16 6.24 -12.18
CA LEU A 248 4.95 5.02 -11.39
C LEU A 248 3.53 4.51 -11.49
N ARG A 249 2.56 5.39 -11.39
CA ARG A 249 1.15 5.03 -11.26
C ARG A 249 0.19 6.13 -11.71
N ARG A 250 -1.03 5.72 -12.02
CA ARG A 250 -2.17 6.60 -12.14
C ARG A 250 -2.61 7.09 -10.76
N ARG A 251 -2.90 8.38 -10.62
CA ARG A 251 -3.43 9.03 -9.42
C ARG A 251 -4.80 9.61 -9.70
N VAL A 252 -5.71 9.48 -8.75
CA VAL A 252 -7.01 10.15 -8.79
C VAL A 252 -6.80 11.61 -8.40
N ILE A 253 -7.35 12.54 -9.19
CA ILE A 253 -7.31 13.98 -8.89
C ILE A 253 -8.59 14.39 -8.17
N ASN A 254 -9.75 14.00 -8.72
CA ASN A 254 -11.05 14.29 -8.13
C ASN A 254 -11.40 13.19 -7.11
N LEU A 255 -11.15 13.48 -5.85
CA LEU A 255 -11.48 12.60 -4.73
C LEU A 255 -12.92 12.78 -4.22
N ASP A 256 -13.72 13.65 -4.85
CA ASP A 256 -15.13 13.90 -4.46
C ASP A 256 -16.07 12.81 -4.96
N ALA A 257 -15.66 12.08 -6.00
CA ALA A 257 -16.42 10.97 -6.50
C ALA A 257 -16.61 9.91 -5.40
N PRO A 258 -17.85 9.43 -5.15
CA PRO A 258 -18.06 8.30 -4.26
C PRO A 258 -17.44 7.05 -4.91
N VAL A 259 -16.81 6.21 -4.11
CA VAL A 259 -16.22 4.96 -4.57
C VAL A 259 -16.88 3.81 -3.85
N PHE A 260 -17.50 2.91 -4.60
CA PHE A 260 -18.07 1.66 -4.10
C PHE A 260 -17.26 0.50 -4.64
N SER A 261 -16.93 -0.46 -3.79
CA SER A 261 -16.24 -1.67 -4.23
C SER A 261 -16.79 -2.88 -3.50
N VAL A 262 -17.04 -3.94 -4.25
CA VAL A 262 -17.36 -5.26 -3.73
C VAL A 262 -16.40 -6.28 -4.33
N ALA A 263 -15.90 -7.19 -3.51
CA ALA A 263 -15.05 -8.28 -3.95
C ALA A 263 -15.51 -9.60 -3.33
N HIS A 264 -15.45 -10.67 -4.11
CA HIS A 264 -15.68 -12.01 -3.64
C HIS A 264 -14.55 -12.92 -4.09
N THR A 265 -14.00 -13.67 -3.13
CA THR A 265 -12.92 -14.64 -3.36
C THR A 265 -13.41 -16.04 -3.04
N MET A 266 -13.17 -16.95 -3.96
CA MET A 266 -13.39 -18.39 -3.78
C MET A 266 -12.08 -19.13 -3.81
N GLY A 267 -11.76 -19.86 -2.77
CA GLY A 267 -10.63 -20.77 -2.68
C GLY A 267 -11.05 -22.21 -2.96
N PHE A 268 -10.18 -22.99 -3.58
CA PHE A 268 -10.44 -24.34 -4.03
C PHE A 268 -9.44 -25.34 -3.45
N ASN A 269 -9.94 -26.39 -2.80
CA ASN A 269 -9.15 -27.52 -2.35
C ASN A 269 -8.92 -28.49 -3.51
N GLY A 270 -7.71 -29.05 -3.63
CA GLY A 270 -7.33 -30.05 -4.61
C GLY A 270 -7.06 -29.50 -6.02
N ILE A 271 -7.49 -28.29 -6.34
CA ILE A 271 -7.19 -27.63 -7.63
C ILE A 271 -5.79 -26.99 -7.55
N LEU A 272 -4.91 -27.36 -8.47
CA LEU A 272 -3.53 -26.84 -8.55
C LEU A 272 -2.78 -26.87 -7.19
N GLY A 273 -3.11 -27.83 -6.35
CA GLY A 273 -2.49 -28.02 -5.04
C GLY A 273 -3.03 -27.14 -3.91
N GLY A 274 -4.18 -26.50 -4.07
CA GLY A 274 -4.82 -25.74 -3.00
C GLY A 274 -5.28 -26.63 -1.85
N ASP A 275 -5.06 -26.19 -0.59
CA ASP A 275 -5.33 -26.96 0.62
C ASP A 275 -6.74 -26.75 1.19
N TYR A 276 -7.41 -25.61 0.85
CA TYR A 276 -8.65 -25.21 1.50
C TYR A 276 -9.74 -24.75 0.52
N ASN A 277 -10.99 -25.14 0.80
CA ASN A 277 -12.17 -24.52 0.21
C ASN A 277 -12.63 -23.36 1.10
N TYR A 278 -12.76 -22.17 0.55
CA TYR A 278 -13.25 -21.01 1.31
C TYR A 278 -13.93 -19.96 0.43
N ASN A 279 -14.74 -19.14 1.07
CA ASN A 279 -15.42 -18.01 0.47
C ASN A 279 -15.23 -16.78 1.35
N TYR A 280 -14.75 -15.69 0.77
CA TYR A 280 -14.56 -14.41 1.43
C TYR A 280 -15.23 -13.31 0.64
N THR A 281 -16.02 -12.47 1.31
CA THR A 281 -16.67 -11.31 0.70
C THR A 281 -16.21 -10.03 1.40
N GLU A 282 -15.89 -9.01 0.63
CA GLU A 282 -15.47 -7.70 1.11
C GLU A 282 -16.28 -6.60 0.42
N LEU A 283 -16.69 -5.59 1.19
CA LEU A 283 -17.35 -4.37 0.72
C LEU A 283 -16.56 -3.16 1.19
N SER A 284 -16.40 -2.13 0.35
CA SER A 284 -15.85 -0.85 0.76
C SER A 284 -16.58 0.32 0.12
N ILE A 285 -16.70 1.40 0.88
CA ILE A 285 -17.32 2.66 0.46
C ILE A 285 -16.39 3.78 0.90
N TYR A 286 -16.09 4.70 -0.03
CA TYR A 286 -15.34 5.91 0.26
C TYR A 286 -16.07 7.12 -0.31
N LYS A 287 -16.09 8.22 0.46
CA LYS A 287 -16.62 9.51 0.02
C LYS A 287 -15.88 10.66 0.69
N ARG A 288 -15.53 11.68 -0.09
CA ARG A 288 -15.06 12.98 0.39
C ARG A 288 -16.20 13.98 0.39
N PHE A 289 -16.24 14.79 1.44
CA PHE A 289 -17.13 15.94 1.58
C PHE A 289 -16.30 17.20 1.72
N TRP A 290 -16.62 18.21 0.95
CA TRP A 290 -16.05 19.55 1.10
C TRP A 290 -16.92 20.38 2.03
N LEU A 291 -16.34 20.84 3.14
CA LEU A 291 -17.04 21.60 4.18
C LEU A 291 -16.78 23.10 4.05
N SER A 292 -16.68 23.62 2.82
CA SER A 292 -16.37 25.02 2.53
C SER A 292 -15.09 25.47 3.26
N SER A 293 -15.16 26.51 4.11
CA SER A 293 -14.02 27.04 4.86
C SER A 293 -13.49 26.11 5.97
N TRP A 294 -14.16 24.98 6.25
CA TRP A 294 -13.75 23.97 7.22
C TRP A 294 -12.96 22.82 6.58
N GLY A 295 -12.60 22.96 5.29
CA GLY A 295 -11.75 22.03 4.59
C GLY A 295 -12.49 20.80 4.08
N LYS A 296 -11.84 19.64 4.15
CA LYS A 296 -12.33 18.38 3.60
C LYS A 296 -12.48 17.30 4.66
N PHE A 297 -13.54 16.52 4.53
CA PHE A 297 -13.87 15.41 5.41
C PHE A 297 -14.01 14.12 4.61
N ASP A 298 -13.16 13.16 4.90
CA ASP A 298 -13.15 11.86 4.22
C ASP A 298 -13.78 10.80 5.11
N VAL A 299 -14.66 10.00 4.54
CA VAL A 299 -15.30 8.85 5.18
C VAL A 299 -14.94 7.60 4.39
N SER A 300 -14.40 6.59 5.05
CA SER A 300 -14.14 5.27 4.49
C SER A 300 -14.74 4.20 5.39
N ILE A 301 -15.61 3.39 4.82
CA ILE A 301 -16.24 2.24 5.48
C ILE A 301 -15.81 0.99 4.75
N LYS A 302 -15.36 -0.01 5.48
CA LYS A 302 -14.99 -1.31 4.92
C LYS A 302 -15.52 -2.43 5.81
N GLY A 303 -16.04 -3.49 5.22
CA GLY A 303 -16.49 -4.66 5.94
C GLY A 303 -16.20 -5.94 5.16
N GLY A 304 -16.11 -7.05 5.88
CA GLY A 304 -15.86 -8.33 5.24
C GLY A 304 -16.27 -9.52 6.10
N ILE A 305 -16.53 -10.64 5.44
CA ILE A 305 -16.95 -11.90 6.05
C ILE A 305 -16.20 -13.04 5.38
N GLN A 306 -15.50 -13.84 6.20
CA GLN A 306 -14.99 -15.15 5.85
C GLN A 306 -16.07 -16.19 6.19
N TRP A 307 -16.69 -16.74 5.16
CA TRP A 307 -17.85 -17.63 5.32
C TRP A 307 -17.48 -19.05 5.76
N SER A 308 -16.25 -19.47 5.47
CA SER A 308 -15.79 -20.85 5.65
C SER A 308 -15.01 -21.03 6.95
N GLN A 309 -14.86 -22.30 7.37
CA GLN A 309 -13.86 -22.66 8.37
C GLN A 309 -12.49 -22.67 7.70
N VAL A 310 -11.56 -21.85 8.22
CA VAL A 310 -10.22 -21.66 7.66
C VAL A 310 -9.16 -21.50 8.76
N PRO A 311 -7.90 -21.85 8.47
CA PRO A 311 -6.79 -21.56 9.38
C PRO A 311 -6.51 -20.06 9.45
N TYR A 312 -5.80 -19.63 10.50
CA TYR A 312 -5.56 -18.21 10.77
C TYR A 312 -4.93 -17.41 9.63
N PRO A 313 -4.06 -17.95 8.74
CA PRO A 313 -3.52 -17.18 7.63
C PRO A 313 -4.57 -16.75 6.59
N LEU A 314 -5.72 -17.43 6.57
CA LEU A 314 -6.87 -17.13 5.71
C LEU A 314 -7.99 -16.36 6.44
N LEU A 315 -7.81 -16.06 7.73
CA LEU A 315 -8.68 -15.15 8.47
C LEU A 315 -8.46 -13.69 8.05
N ILE A 316 -9.33 -12.83 8.51
CA ILE A 316 -9.24 -11.40 8.26
C ILE A 316 -8.27 -10.77 9.26
N HIS A 317 -7.22 -10.18 8.74
CA HIS A 317 -6.24 -9.43 9.53
C HIS A 317 -6.48 -7.93 9.36
N PRO A 318 -6.59 -7.16 10.43
CA PRO A 318 -6.61 -5.70 10.32
C PRO A 318 -5.34 -5.20 9.62
N ALA A 319 -5.51 -4.21 8.75
CA ALA A 319 -4.39 -3.60 8.04
C ALA A 319 -3.50 -2.83 9.03
N ALA A 320 -2.42 -3.43 9.51
CA ALA A 320 -1.50 -2.87 10.50
C ALA A 320 -0.35 -2.10 9.84
N ASN A 321 -0.11 -0.88 10.27
CA ASN A 321 1.04 -0.07 9.86
C ASN A 321 2.05 0.04 10.99
N GLN A 322 3.10 -0.74 10.92
CA GLN A 322 4.21 -0.69 11.88
C GLN A 322 5.36 0.22 11.45
N SER A 323 5.25 0.91 10.31
CA SER A 323 6.22 1.91 9.89
C SER A 323 5.94 3.28 10.51
N TYR A 324 6.94 4.17 10.48
CA TYR A 324 6.75 5.57 10.85
C TYR A 324 6.04 6.41 9.78
N ILE A 325 5.78 5.83 8.60
CA ILE A 325 5.17 6.53 7.47
C ILE A 325 3.65 6.54 7.61
N ILE A 326 3.02 7.68 7.31
CA ILE A 326 1.56 7.79 7.25
C ILE A 326 1.04 6.90 6.10
N ALA A 327 0.17 5.96 6.44
CA ALA A 327 -0.53 5.11 5.49
C ALA A 327 -2.04 5.20 5.77
N PRO A 328 -2.80 5.92 4.94
CA PRO A 328 -4.21 6.25 5.22
C PRO A 328 -5.11 5.04 5.39
N GLU A 329 -4.85 3.96 4.66
CA GLU A 329 -5.67 2.74 4.63
C GLU A 329 -5.41 1.77 5.80
N THR A 330 -4.51 2.11 6.72
CA THR A 330 -4.05 1.21 7.79
C THR A 330 -4.38 1.72 9.18
N PHE A 331 -4.37 0.83 10.18
CA PHE A 331 -4.33 1.17 11.59
C PHE A 331 -2.87 1.37 12.03
N ASN A 332 -2.61 2.39 12.83
CA ASN A 332 -1.25 2.81 13.16
C ASN A 332 -0.69 2.14 14.42
N LEU A 333 -1.55 1.65 15.32
CA LEU A 333 -1.14 1.11 16.62
C LEU A 333 -1.65 -0.32 16.85
N ILE A 334 -2.04 -1.02 15.80
CA ILE A 334 -2.28 -2.46 15.83
C ILE A 334 -0.98 -3.16 15.43
N ASN A 335 -0.56 -4.16 16.18
CA ASN A 335 0.54 -5.04 15.80
C ASN A 335 0.12 -5.99 14.68
N THR A 336 1.09 -6.45 13.88
CA THR A 336 0.82 -7.45 12.85
C THR A 336 0.21 -8.70 13.47
N MET A 337 -0.98 -9.09 12.98
CA MET A 337 -1.76 -10.24 13.45
C MET A 337 -2.20 -10.15 14.92
N GLU A 338 -2.31 -8.94 15.49
CA GLU A 338 -2.80 -8.75 16.86
C GLU A 338 -4.26 -9.22 17.00
N PHE A 339 -5.11 -8.95 16.00
CA PHE A 339 -6.49 -9.39 15.98
C PHE A 339 -6.74 -10.32 14.79
N LEU A 340 -7.39 -11.44 15.04
CA LEU A 340 -7.78 -12.44 14.05
C LEU A 340 -9.30 -12.56 14.06
N ASN A 341 -9.93 -12.22 12.94
CA ASN A 341 -11.37 -12.12 12.81
C ASN A 341 -11.85 -12.93 11.60
N ASP A 342 -13.08 -13.43 11.63
CA ASP A 342 -13.77 -13.93 10.43
C ASP A 342 -14.88 -12.98 9.95
N ARG A 343 -15.17 -11.94 10.74
CA ARG A 343 -16.07 -10.83 10.37
C ARG A 343 -15.50 -9.53 10.88
N PHE A 344 -15.61 -8.48 10.09
CA PHE A 344 -15.22 -7.15 10.53
C PHE A 344 -16.02 -6.06 9.88
N ALA A 345 -16.10 -4.92 10.55
CA ALA A 345 -16.45 -3.62 10.00
C ALA A 345 -15.43 -2.58 10.47
N SER A 346 -15.01 -1.71 9.60
CA SER A 346 -14.11 -0.61 9.93
C SER A 346 -14.64 0.72 9.44
N LEU A 347 -14.44 1.76 10.24
CA LEU A 347 -14.78 3.14 9.93
C LEU A 347 -13.52 3.99 10.07
N ARG A 348 -13.22 4.77 9.05
CA ARG A 348 -12.16 5.78 9.08
C ARG A 348 -12.74 7.13 8.73
N LEU A 349 -12.53 8.08 9.61
CA LEU A 349 -12.91 9.48 9.45
C LEU A 349 -11.64 10.30 9.45
N SER A 350 -11.49 11.18 8.47
CA SER A 350 -10.34 12.06 8.35
C SER A 350 -10.79 13.47 8.03
N TRP A 351 -10.42 14.42 8.86
CA TRP A 351 -10.79 15.81 8.70
C TRP A 351 -9.54 16.69 8.60
N ASP A 352 -9.31 17.24 7.42
CA ASP A 352 -8.31 18.28 7.17
C ASP A 352 -9.03 19.65 7.25
N LEU A 353 -8.76 20.40 8.31
CA LEU A 353 -9.42 21.67 8.58
C LEU A 353 -8.88 22.85 7.77
N ASN A 354 -7.89 22.59 6.91
CA ASN A 354 -7.29 23.57 6.00
C ASN A 354 -6.80 24.87 6.70
N GLY A 355 -6.27 24.74 7.93
CA GLY A 355 -5.75 25.86 8.70
C GLY A 355 -6.82 26.72 9.37
N LYS A 356 -8.05 26.23 9.51
CA LYS A 356 -9.17 27.00 10.06
C LYS A 356 -8.90 27.60 11.43
N ILE A 357 -8.20 26.89 12.31
CA ILE A 357 -7.83 27.31 13.65
C ILE A 357 -6.47 28.01 13.60
N PHE A 358 -5.46 27.42 12.99
CA PHE A 358 -4.09 27.94 12.98
C PHE A 358 -3.96 29.29 12.27
N ASN A 359 -4.77 29.56 11.24
CA ASN A 359 -4.79 30.85 10.56
C ASN A 359 -5.38 31.99 11.42
N ARG A 360 -6.01 31.70 12.56
CA ARG A 360 -6.47 32.68 13.53
C ARG A 360 -5.39 33.10 14.54
N LEU A 361 -4.31 32.29 14.65
CA LEU A 361 -3.20 32.55 15.55
C LEU A 361 -2.11 33.36 14.83
N PRO A 362 -1.79 34.61 15.26
CA PRO A 362 -0.97 35.53 14.46
C PRO A 362 0.40 35.00 14.03
N LEU A 363 1.07 34.25 14.89
CA LEU A 363 2.39 33.68 14.60
C LEU A 363 2.29 32.45 13.71
N ILE A 364 1.35 31.52 13.99
CA ILE A 364 1.17 30.26 13.28
C ILE A 364 0.62 30.48 11.87
N LYS A 365 -0.23 31.49 11.67
CA LYS A 365 -0.76 31.90 10.37
C LYS A 365 0.34 32.04 9.31
N LYS A 366 1.51 32.58 9.68
CA LYS A 366 2.63 32.78 8.76
C LYS A 366 3.29 31.48 8.32
N LEU A 367 3.10 30.38 9.05
CA LEU A 367 3.67 29.05 8.77
C LEU A 367 2.79 28.25 7.80
N HIS A 368 1.54 28.68 7.55
CA HIS A 368 0.58 27.98 6.68
C HIS A 368 0.33 26.52 7.08
N TRP A 369 0.48 26.19 8.36
CA TRP A 369 0.20 24.85 8.88
C TRP A 369 -1.30 24.54 8.83
N ARG A 370 -1.62 23.26 8.66
CA ARG A 370 -3.00 22.76 8.59
C ARG A 370 -3.23 21.73 9.67
N GLU A 371 -4.36 21.84 10.36
CA GLU A 371 -4.78 20.86 11.35
C GLU A 371 -5.41 19.66 10.66
N TYR A 372 -5.09 18.49 11.20
CA TYR A 372 -5.68 17.23 10.78
C TYR A 372 -6.20 16.47 12.01
N ILE A 373 -7.41 15.92 11.90
CA ILE A 373 -8.03 15.06 12.90
C ILE A 373 -8.51 13.79 12.22
N GLY A 374 -8.11 12.65 12.76
CA GLY A 374 -8.52 11.34 12.26
C GLY A 374 -9.10 10.47 13.38
N VAL A 375 -10.13 9.69 13.05
CA VAL A 375 -10.66 8.63 13.92
C VAL A 375 -10.68 7.35 13.10
N ARG A 376 -10.14 6.28 13.66
CA ARG A 376 -10.16 4.95 13.05
C ARG A 376 -10.75 3.96 14.02
N MET A 377 -11.74 3.19 13.57
CA MET A 377 -12.44 2.22 14.39
C MET A 377 -12.51 0.88 13.65
N LEU A 378 -12.43 -0.20 14.42
CA LEU A 378 -12.57 -1.57 13.93
C LEU A 378 -13.45 -2.36 14.89
N TRP A 379 -14.51 -2.94 14.37
CA TRP A 379 -15.29 -3.99 15.00
C TRP A 379 -14.88 -5.31 14.37
N GLY A 380 -14.61 -6.30 15.18
CA GLY A 380 -14.25 -7.63 14.71
C GLY A 380 -14.88 -8.70 15.57
N SER A 381 -15.07 -9.88 15.00
CA SER A 381 -15.47 -11.07 15.72
C SER A 381 -14.86 -12.32 15.07
N LEU A 382 -14.74 -13.37 15.86
CA LEU A 382 -14.33 -14.69 15.42
C LEU A 382 -15.38 -15.71 15.87
N THR A 383 -15.96 -16.42 14.92
CA THR A 383 -16.92 -17.48 15.23
C THR A 383 -16.22 -18.70 15.81
N ASP A 384 -16.92 -19.47 16.61
CA ASP A 384 -16.41 -20.65 17.31
C ASP A 384 -15.74 -21.66 16.37
N LYS A 385 -16.27 -21.83 15.16
CA LYS A 385 -15.71 -22.75 14.15
C LYS A 385 -14.28 -22.39 13.70
N ASN A 386 -13.88 -21.12 13.84
CA ASN A 386 -12.58 -20.61 13.43
C ASN A 386 -11.63 -20.33 14.61
N ASN A 387 -12.08 -20.55 15.85
CA ASN A 387 -11.29 -20.28 17.04
C ASN A 387 -10.54 -21.55 17.51
N PRO A 388 -9.22 -21.64 17.30
CA PRO A 388 -8.44 -22.82 17.68
C PRO A 388 -8.29 -23.01 19.19
N ASN A 389 -8.59 -21.96 19.99
CA ASN A 389 -8.45 -22.00 21.45
C ASN A 389 -9.62 -22.67 22.16
N LEU A 390 -10.70 -22.98 21.42
CA LEU A 390 -11.88 -23.66 21.99
C LEU A 390 -11.66 -25.17 22.05
N GLU A 391 -12.07 -25.80 23.17
CA GLU A 391 -11.92 -27.24 23.40
C GLU A 391 -12.58 -28.08 22.28
N GLN A 392 -13.71 -27.63 21.75
CA GLN A 392 -14.40 -28.29 20.66
C GLN A 392 -13.61 -28.38 19.33
N ASN A 393 -12.58 -27.55 19.19
CA ASN A 393 -11.71 -27.51 17.99
C ASN A 393 -10.37 -28.22 18.21
N ARG A 394 -10.15 -28.81 19.39
CA ARG A 394 -8.91 -29.51 19.71
C ARG A 394 -8.67 -30.66 18.73
N GLY A 395 -7.44 -30.74 18.19
CA GLY A 395 -7.05 -31.74 17.21
C GLY A 395 -7.68 -31.56 15.81
N ASN A 396 -8.28 -30.41 15.53
CA ASN A 396 -8.86 -30.13 14.20
C ASN A 396 -7.74 -29.88 13.17
N SER A 397 -7.62 -30.76 12.19
CA SER A 397 -6.61 -30.67 11.12
C SER A 397 -6.81 -29.50 10.14
N ARG A 398 -7.96 -28.83 10.17
CA ARG A 398 -8.23 -27.67 9.31
C ARG A 398 -7.84 -26.34 9.95
N LEU A 399 -7.62 -26.32 11.25
CA LEU A 399 -7.22 -25.15 12.01
C LEU A 399 -5.73 -25.21 12.37
N MET A 400 -5.13 -24.04 12.56
CA MET A 400 -3.73 -23.87 12.94
C MET A 400 -3.62 -23.15 14.27
N TYR A 401 -2.55 -23.41 15.01
CA TYR A 401 -2.22 -22.66 16.22
C TYR A 401 -2.06 -21.17 15.92
N PHE A 402 -2.66 -20.32 16.75
CA PHE A 402 -2.48 -18.88 16.62
C PHE A 402 -1.04 -18.47 16.94
N PRO A 403 -0.47 -17.52 16.18
CA PRO A 403 0.80 -16.90 16.54
C PRO A 403 0.71 -16.22 17.91
N GLU A 404 1.81 -16.23 18.63
CA GLU A 404 1.92 -15.52 19.92
C GLU A 404 1.54 -14.04 19.78
N GLY A 405 0.79 -13.50 20.77
CA GLY A 405 0.29 -12.13 20.76
C GLY A 405 -0.89 -11.89 19.82
N SER A 406 -1.51 -12.94 19.28
CA SER A 406 -2.78 -12.85 18.56
C SER A 406 -3.96 -13.01 19.51
N HIS A 407 -4.98 -12.19 19.32
CA HIS A 407 -6.17 -12.11 20.17
C HIS A 407 -7.45 -12.19 19.35
N VAL A 408 -8.51 -12.67 19.99
CA VAL A 408 -9.88 -12.58 19.46
C VAL A 408 -10.50 -11.29 19.97
N MET A 409 -11.14 -10.53 19.08
CA MET A 409 -11.86 -9.31 19.47
C MET A 409 -13.18 -9.65 20.18
N ASP A 410 -13.51 -8.83 21.18
CA ASP A 410 -14.84 -8.80 21.77
C ASP A 410 -15.79 -8.06 20.81
N PRO A 411 -16.89 -8.69 20.33
CA PRO A 411 -17.85 -8.03 19.43
C PRO A 411 -18.46 -6.73 19.98
N ASN A 412 -18.49 -6.58 21.32
CA ASN A 412 -19.05 -5.42 21.99
C ASN A 412 -18.00 -4.33 22.28
N ARG A 413 -16.72 -4.60 22.04
CA ARG A 413 -15.62 -3.67 22.31
C ARG A 413 -14.88 -3.35 21.02
N PRO A 414 -15.19 -2.25 20.31
CA PRO A 414 -14.46 -1.88 19.13
C PRO A 414 -13.03 -1.43 19.47
N TYR A 415 -12.09 -1.74 18.59
CA TYR A 415 -10.79 -1.07 18.58
C TYR A 415 -10.98 0.36 18.06
N ALA A 416 -10.31 1.34 18.69
CA ALA A 416 -10.34 2.72 18.26
C ALA A 416 -9.00 3.42 18.44
N GLU A 417 -8.66 4.31 17.51
CA GLU A 417 -7.52 5.22 17.60
C GLU A 417 -7.90 6.63 17.14
N LEU A 418 -7.33 7.62 17.83
CA LEU A 418 -7.44 9.06 17.50
C LEU A 418 -6.12 9.51 16.89
N VAL A 419 -6.21 10.25 15.80
CA VAL A 419 -5.07 10.86 15.11
C VAL A 419 -5.19 12.37 15.17
N LEU A 420 -4.14 13.04 15.62
CA LEU A 420 -4.02 14.50 15.61
C LEU A 420 -2.78 14.87 14.80
N GLY A 421 -2.95 15.68 13.77
CA GLY A 421 -1.88 16.00 12.84
C GLY A 421 -1.65 17.47 12.62
N ILE A 422 -0.40 17.79 12.30
CA ILE A 422 0.01 19.06 11.73
C ILE A 422 0.55 18.78 10.33
N HIS A 423 -0.16 19.25 9.34
CA HIS A 423 0.18 19.08 7.95
C HIS A 423 0.73 20.38 7.35
N ASN A 424 1.35 20.25 6.18
CA ASN A 424 1.90 21.40 5.44
C ASN A 424 3.09 22.11 6.15
N ILE A 425 3.81 21.43 7.03
CA ILE A 425 5.04 21.95 7.63
C ILE A 425 6.07 22.14 6.50
N PHE A 426 6.60 23.34 6.33
CA PHE A 426 7.48 23.74 5.20
C PHE A 426 6.87 23.37 3.82
N LYS A 427 5.53 23.30 3.70
CA LYS A 427 4.76 22.95 2.49
C LYS A 427 4.86 21.49 2.03
N ILE A 428 5.63 20.65 2.70
CA ILE A 428 5.91 19.27 2.28
C ILE A 428 5.79 18.23 3.41
N TRP A 429 5.86 18.64 4.67
CA TRP A 429 5.95 17.68 5.76
C TRP A 429 4.65 17.59 6.54
N HIS A 430 4.23 16.36 6.83
CA HIS A 430 3.07 16.05 7.63
C HIS A 430 3.53 15.20 8.81
N VAL A 431 3.06 15.55 10.00
CA VAL A 431 3.36 14.84 11.25
C VAL A 431 2.04 14.56 11.95
N GLU A 432 1.85 13.31 12.36
CA GLU A 432 0.65 12.86 13.07
C GLU A 432 1.03 12.19 14.39
N TYR A 433 0.36 12.60 15.46
CA TYR A 433 0.32 11.91 16.73
C TYR A 433 -0.89 10.99 16.75
N VAL A 434 -0.67 9.72 17.11
CA VAL A 434 -1.72 8.72 17.19
C VAL A 434 -1.86 8.24 18.62
N ARG A 435 -3.09 8.15 19.11
CA ARG A 435 -3.44 7.63 20.43
C ARG A 435 -4.40 6.47 20.30
N ARG A 436 -4.03 5.33 20.87
CA ARG A 436 -4.90 4.14 21.02
C ARG A 436 -5.90 4.40 22.14
N LEU A 437 -7.19 4.19 21.89
CA LEU A 437 -8.28 4.49 22.83
C LEU A 437 -8.84 3.24 23.51
N SER A 438 -8.67 2.05 22.90
CA SER A 438 -9.21 0.79 23.43
C SER A 438 -8.16 -0.33 23.35
N TYR A 439 -8.41 -1.46 24.04
CA TYR A 439 -7.47 -2.60 24.13
C TYR A 439 -6.08 -2.22 24.62
N ASN A 440 -5.99 -1.24 25.54
CA ASN A 440 -4.74 -0.79 26.15
C ASN A 440 -4.25 -1.76 27.25
N ASP A 441 -5.06 -2.73 27.59
CA ASP A 441 -4.82 -3.82 28.54
C ASP A 441 -3.98 -4.97 27.95
N LEU A 442 -3.85 -5.04 26.63
CA LEU A 442 -3.03 -6.06 25.98
C LEU A 442 -1.55 -5.78 26.21
N PRO A 443 -0.73 -6.77 26.58
CA PRO A 443 0.64 -6.58 27.07
C PRO A 443 1.60 -5.97 26.04
N THR A 444 1.40 -6.25 24.77
CA THR A 444 2.26 -5.77 23.66
C THR A 444 1.70 -4.53 22.95
N SER A 445 0.59 -3.96 23.43
CA SER A 445 -0.11 -2.89 22.71
C SER A 445 0.58 -1.54 22.88
N PRO A 446 1.01 -0.88 21.79
CA PRO A 446 1.49 0.49 21.85
C PRO A 446 0.30 1.43 22.15
N LYS A 447 0.48 2.33 23.13
CA LYS A 447 -0.58 3.26 23.56
C LYS A 447 -0.61 4.53 22.74
N TRP A 448 0.51 4.90 22.13
CA TRP A 448 0.65 6.08 21.27
C TRP A 448 1.81 5.92 20.30
N GLY A 449 1.88 6.76 19.28
CA GLY A 449 2.98 6.78 18.33
C GLY A 449 2.97 8.03 17.47
N MET A 450 4.08 8.30 16.81
CA MET A 450 4.21 9.39 15.84
C MET A 450 4.33 8.81 14.43
N ARG A 451 3.73 9.49 13.47
CA ARG A 451 3.81 9.14 12.03
C ARG A 451 4.14 10.40 11.24
N TYR A 452 4.83 10.22 10.13
CA TYR A 452 5.18 11.34 9.25
C TYR A 452 5.15 10.92 7.79
N VAL A 453 5.03 11.89 6.91
CA VAL A 453 5.21 11.72 5.47
C VAL A 453 5.71 13.02 4.85
N ILE A 454 6.52 12.89 3.82
CA ILE A 454 6.90 13.99 2.94
C ILE A 454 5.98 13.91 1.71
N ALA A 455 5.07 14.86 1.60
CA ALA A 455 4.11 14.95 0.50
C ALA A 455 3.76 16.41 0.23
N PHE A 456 3.61 16.78 -1.03
CA PHE A 456 3.09 18.08 -1.39
C PHE A 456 1.57 18.10 -1.12
N SER A 457 1.11 19.08 -0.36
CA SER A 457 -0.32 19.37 -0.17
C SER A 457 -0.70 20.57 -1.04
N PHE A 458 -1.55 20.33 -2.00
CA PHE A 458 -2.11 21.36 -2.87
C PHE A 458 -3.48 21.81 -2.38
#